data_d52953dc28b294ac4f444e76edbb706c
#
_entry.id   d52953dc28b294ac4f444e76edbb706c
#
_cell.length_a   1.000
_cell.length_b   1.000
_cell.length_c   1.000
_cell.angle_alpha   90.00
_cell.angle_beta   90.00
_cell.angle_gamma   90.00
#
_symmetry.space_group_name_H-M   'P 1'
#
loop_
_entity.id
_entity.type
_entity.pdbx_description
1 polymer ?
#
loop_
_entity_poly.entity_id
_entity_poly.type
_entity_poly.pdbx_seq_one_letter_code
_entity_poly.pdbx_strand_id
1 'polypeptide(L)'
;ASKMNKLVKNLLTLNQLESGKDAPVMERFDIVSLIRGVLGSMHIMIEQKEATVIFEETEPVYVWADEFKIEEVVTNYTSNALNHLDGERKVEIKVQEEDCVKVTVFNTGTPIPEEDIPNLWNKFYKVDKARTREYGGSGIGLSIVKAIIESMNQKYGVCNYDNGVEFWFTLDCRQ
;
A
#
# COMPACT_ATOMS: atom_id res chain seq x y z
N ALA A 1 1.44 14.23 -19.11
CA ALA A 1 2.69 13.52 -19.38
C ALA A 1 3.07 12.59 -18.23
N SER A 2 3.37 13.13 -17.03
CA SER A 2 3.82 12.29 -15.91
C SER A 2 2.77 11.28 -15.43
N LYS A 3 1.48 11.65 -15.42
CA LYS A 3 0.40 10.75 -15.03
C LYS A 3 0.20 9.62 -16.04
N MET A 4 0.29 9.95 -17.32
CA MET A 4 0.17 8.96 -18.40
C MET A 4 1.31 7.95 -18.34
N ASN A 5 2.55 8.44 -18.16
CA ASN A 5 3.73 7.57 -18.06
C ASN A 5 3.65 6.64 -16.86
N LYS A 6 3.18 7.16 -15.72
CA LYS A 6 2.99 6.35 -14.51
C LYS A 6 1.94 5.26 -14.73
N LEU A 7 0.83 5.60 -15.39
CA LEU A 7 -0.24 4.64 -15.70
C LEU A 7 0.27 3.51 -16.60
N VAL A 8 0.99 3.85 -17.67
CA VAL A 8 1.58 2.86 -18.58
C VAL A 8 2.54 1.94 -17.84
N LYS A 9 3.42 2.52 -17.02
CA LYS A 9 4.39 1.77 -16.22
C LYS A 9 3.67 0.80 -15.27
N ASN A 10 2.62 1.26 -14.58
CA ASN A 10 1.84 0.44 -13.67
C ASN A 10 1.13 -0.70 -14.41
N LEU A 11 0.57 -0.44 -15.58
CA LEU A 11 -0.09 -1.46 -16.39
C LEU A 11 0.89 -2.55 -16.84
N LEU A 12 2.10 -2.15 -17.25
CA LEU A 12 3.14 -3.11 -17.63
C LEU A 12 3.54 -3.97 -16.44
N THR A 13 3.75 -3.36 -15.28
CA THR A 13 4.08 -4.08 -14.05
C THR A 13 2.99 -5.09 -13.70
N LEU A 14 1.73 -4.66 -13.75
CA LEU A 14 0.60 -5.52 -13.42
C LEU A 14 0.49 -6.69 -14.40
N ASN A 15 0.66 -6.45 -15.71
CA ASN A 15 0.64 -7.50 -16.71
C ASN A 15 1.73 -8.55 -16.45
N GLN A 16 2.94 -8.12 -16.10
CA GLN A 16 4.05 -9.02 -15.78
C GLN A 16 3.72 -9.90 -14.57
N LEU A 17 3.14 -9.30 -13.53
CA LEU A 17 2.76 -10.02 -12.32
C LEU A 17 1.65 -11.03 -12.58
N GLU A 18 0.62 -10.64 -13.33
CA GLU A 18 -0.51 -11.52 -13.63
C GLU A 18 -0.13 -12.68 -14.56
N SER A 19 0.82 -12.46 -15.45
CA SER A 19 1.27 -13.50 -16.38
C SER A 19 2.20 -14.52 -15.73
N GLY A 20 2.66 -14.25 -14.49
CA GLY A 20 3.59 -15.13 -13.78
C GLY A 20 5.01 -15.13 -14.34
N LYS A 21 5.31 -14.23 -15.27
CA LYS A 21 6.65 -14.14 -15.88
C LYS A 21 7.67 -13.46 -14.97
N ASP A 22 7.19 -12.72 -13.98
CA ASP A 22 8.03 -11.99 -13.05
C ASP A 22 7.93 -12.61 -11.66
N ALA A 23 8.55 -13.79 -11.50
CA ALA A 23 8.54 -14.50 -10.23
C ALA A 23 9.26 -13.68 -9.14
N PRO A 24 8.75 -13.69 -7.90
CA PRO A 24 9.38 -12.92 -6.83
C PRO A 24 10.78 -13.46 -6.50
N VAL A 25 11.71 -12.52 -6.28
CA VAL A 25 13.07 -12.82 -5.84
C VAL A 25 13.08 -12.70 -4.31
N MET A 26 12.93 -13.82 -3.62
CA MET A 26 12.79 -13.84 -2.17
C MET A 26 14.11 -13.67 -1.47
N GLU A 27 14.14 -12.77 -0.48
CA GLU A 27 15.32 -12.52 0.34
C GLU A 27 14.91 -12.02 1.72
N ARG A 28 15.85 -12.06 2.65
CA ARG A 28 15.63 -11.56 4.01
C ARG A 28 16.04 -10.10 4.07
N PHE A 29 15.12 -9.23 4.54
CA PHE A 29 15.42 -7.80 4.70
C PHE A 29 14.63 -7.22 5.88
N ASP A 30 15.04 -6.02 6.30
CA ASP A 30 14.40 -5.28 7.39
C ASP A 30 13.23 -4.45 6.85
N ILE A 31 11.99 -4.86 7.19
CA ILE A 31 10.79 -4.15 6.73
C ILE A 31 10.67 -2.74 7.36
N VAL A 32 11.17 -2.56 8.57
CA VAL A 32 11.14 -1.25 9.24
C VAL A 32 12.00 -0.24 8.48
N SER A 33 13.19 -0.65 8.07
CA SER A 33 14.08 0.19 7.27
C SER A 33 13.46 0.52 5.91
N LEU A 34 12.82 -0.46 5.28
CA LEU A 34 12.14 -0.26 4.00
C LEU A 34 11.03 0.78 4.13
N ILE A 35 10.20 0.67 5.17
CA ILE A 35 9.10 1.63 5.40
C ILE A 35 9.65 3.02 5.62
N ARG A 36 10.72 3.17 6.42
CA ARG A 36 11.35 4.49 6.61
C ARG A 36 11.86 5.08 5.31
N GLY A 37 12.45 4.26 4.46
CA GLY A 37 12.92 4.69 3.15
C GLY A 37 11.79 5.20 2.27
N VAL A 38 10.66 4.50 2.25
CA VAL A 38 9.47 4.92 1.50
C VAL A 38 8.94 6.25 2.03
N LEU A 39 8.80 6.38 3.36
CA LEU A 39 8.32 7.62 3.95
C LEU A 39 9.25 8.79 3.65
N GLY A 40 10.56 8.57 3.67
CA GLY A 40 11.55 9.57 3.30
C GLY A 40 11.39 10.02 1.84
N SER A 41 11.17 9.08 0.93
CA SER A 41 10.98 9.39 -0.49
C SER A 41 9.66 10.12 -0.78
N MET A 42 8.69 9.99 0.12
CA MET A 42 7.36 10.59 -0.05
C MET A 42 7.16 11.87 0.77
N HIS A 43 8.23 12.41 1.35
CA HIS A 43 8.11 13.55 2.27
C HIS A 43 7.45 14.78 1.63
N ILE A 44 7.70 15.04 0.35
CA ILE A 44 7.08 16.17 -0.36
C ILE A 44 5.57 15.98 -0.45
N MET A 45 5.13 14.77 -0.82
CA MET A 45 3.69 14.46 -0.90
C MET A 45 3.04 14.56 0.48
N ILE A 46 3.72 14.07 1.51
CA ILE A 46 3.23 14.15 2.89
C ILE A 46 3.01 15.62 3.30
N GLU A 47 3.97 16.50 3.00
CA GLU A 47 3.84 17.93 3.26
C GLU A 47 2.70 18.56 2.46
N GLN A 48 2.59 18.25 1.17
CA GLN A 48 1.55 18.80 0.31
C GLN A 48 0.15 18.41 0.77
N LYS A 49 0.00 17.21 1.31
CA LYS A 49 -1.27 16.72 1.84
C LYS A 49 -1.53 17.18 3.28
N GLU A 50 -0.58 17.89 3.87
CA GLU A 50 -0.66 18.34 5.26
C GLU A 50 -0.94 17.18 6.21
N ALA A 51 -0.28 16.05 5.95
CA ALA A 51 -0.46 14.82 6.70
C ALA A 51 0.49 14.73 7.88
N THR A 52 -0.01 14.18 8.98
CA THR A 52 0.83 13.76 10.10
C THR A 52 1.01 12.25 10.00
N VAL A 53 2.23 11.82 9.73
CA VAL A 53 2.56 10.39 9.61
C VAL A 53 3.16 9.90 10.92
N ILE A 54 2.59 8.84 11.47
CA ILE A 54 3.04 8.23 12.71
C ILE A 54 3.60 6.85 12.38
N PHE A 55 4.89 6.65 12.62
CA PHE A 55 5.56 5.36 12.48
C PHE A 55 6.59 5.27 13.60
N GLU A 56 6.24 4.57 14.68
CA GLU A 56 7.02 4.55 15.92
C GLU A 56 8.03 3.41 16.03
N GLU A 57 8.02 2.48 15.08
CA GLU A 57 8.92 1.33 15.12
C GLU A 57 10.38 1.78 15.00
N THR A 58 11.22 1.32 15.93
CA THR A 58 12.64 1.67 15.97
C THR A 58 13.56 0.45 15.80
N GLU A 59 13.07 -0.73 16.19
CA GLU A 59 13.85 -1.96 16.10
C GLU A 59 13.65 -2.63 14.75
N PRO A 60 14.69 -3.23 14.17
CA PRO A 60 14.52 -3.94 12.90
C PRO A 60 13.60 -5.15 13.04
N VAL A 61 12.79 -5.38 12.00
CA VAL A 61 11.95 -6.55 11.89
C VAL A 61 12.24 -7.20 10.55
N TYR A 62 12.78 -8.42 10.57
CA TYR A 62 13.19 -9.10 9.36
C TYR A 62 12.09 -9.96 8.78
N VAL A 63 11.93 -9.88 7.46
CA VAL A 63 10.92 -10.61 6.71
C VAL A 63 11.56 -11.36 5.56
N TRP A 64 10.86 -12.34 5.02
CA TRP A 64 11.25 -13.12 3.85
C TRP A 64 10.30 -12.80 2.70
N ALA A 65 10.76 -12.00 1.75
CA ALA A 65 9.92 -11.50 0.65
C ALA A 65 10.79 -10.91 -0.46
N ASP A 66 10.15 -10.41 -1.51
CA ASP A 66 10.83 -9.67 -2.57
C ASP A 66 10.86 -8.19 -2.18
N GLU A 67 12.05 -7.69 -1.83
CA GLU A 67 12.22 -6.33 -1.29
C GLU A 67 11.69 -5.25 -2.24
N PHE A 68 12.01 -5.33 -3.53
CA PHE A 68 11.57 -4.33 -4.51
C PHE A 68 10.05 -4.33 -4.66
N LYS A 69 9.44 -5.50 -4.69
CA LYS A 69 7.99 -5.61 -4.82
C LYS A 69 7.27 -5.13 -3.56
N ILE A 70 7.82 -5.41 -2.39
CA ILE A 70 7.24 -4.93 -1.13
C ILE A 70 7.38 -3.41 -1.01
N GLU A 71 8.47 -2.84 -1.52
CA GLU A 71 8.59 -1.38 -1.61
C GLU A 71 7.42 -0.79 -2.41
N GLU A 72 7.03 -1.41 -3.52
CA GLU A 72 5.85 -0.97 -4.29
C GLU A 72 4.56 -1.09 -3.49
N VAL A 73 4.40 -2.18 -2.73
CA VAL A 73 3.21 -2.37 -1.88
C VAL A 73 3.11 -1.25 -0.85
N VAL A 74 4.19 -0.97 -0.14
CA VAL A 74 4.22 0.08 0.90
C VAL A 74 3.96 1.45 0.26
N THR A 75 4.58 1.72 -0.89
CA THR A 75 4.37 2.97 -1.62
C THR A 75 2.92 3.13 -2.04
N ASN A 76 2.31 2.08 -2.59
CA ASN A 76 0.91 2.13 -3.03
C ASN A 76 -0.05 2.31 -1.85
N TYR A 77 0.15 1.60 -0.76
CA TYR A 77 -0.70 1.77 0.42
C TYR A 77 -0.55 3.15 1.04
N THR A 78 0.67 3.67 1.12
CA THR A 78 0.92 5.00 1.69
C THR A 78 0.34 6.10 0.80
N SER A 79 0.56 5.99 -0.51
CA SER A 79 -0.01 6.92 -1.49
C SER A 79 -1.54 6.92 -1.44
N ASN A 80 -2.14 5.73 -1.39
CA ASN A 80 -3.58 5.57 -1.25
C ASN A 80 -4.10 6.25 0.02
N ALA A 81 -3.41 6.03 1.16
CA ALA A 81 -3.77 6.65 2.43
C ALA A 81 -3.73 8.18 2.34
N LEU A 82 -2.67 8.74 1.73
CA LEU A 82 -2.52 10.19 1.58
C LEU A 82 -3.59 10.78 0.66
N ASN A 83 -3.97 10.06 -0.38
CA ASN A 83 -5.00 10.54 -1.33
C ASN A 83 -6.41 10.52 -0.75
N HIS A 84 -6.67 9.69 0.25
CA HIS A 84 -7.99 9.58 0.89
C HIS A 84 -8.04 10.17 2.29
N LEU A 85 -7.01 10.92 2.63
CA LEU A 85 -6.86 11.53 3.95
C LEU A 85 -7.89 12.64 4.18
N ASP A 86 -8.51 12.64 5.35
CA ASP A 86 -9.48 13.67 5.76
C ASP A 86 -9.54 13.73 7.28
N GLY A 87 -10.28 14.69 7.82
CA GLY A 87 -10.44 14.87 9.26
C GLY A 87 -9.14 15.31 9.93
N GLU A 88 -8.64 14.53 10.86
CA GLU A 88 -7.41 14.83 11.59
C GLU A 88 -6.14 14.71 10.72
N ARG A 89 -6.28 14.16 9.53
CA ARG A 89 -5.21 14.04 8.54
C ARG A 89 -4.01 13.26 9.07
N LYS A 90 -4.29 12.13 9.71
CA LYS A 90 -3.26 11.23 10.26
C LYS A 90 -3.13 9.96 9.44
N VAL A 91 -1.88 9.54 9.22
CA VAL A 91 -1.55 8.23 8.67
C VAL A 91 -0.71 7.51 9.72
N GLU A 92 -1.12 6.34 10.13
CA GLU A 92 -0.39 5.54 11.10
C GLU A 92 -0.01 4.20 10.52
N ILE A 93 1.30 3.89 10.57
CA ILE A 93 1.84 2.63 10.07
C ILE A 93 2.33 1.82 11.27
N LYS A 94 1.95 0.55 11.31
CA LYS A 94 2.36 -0.38 12.37
C LYS A 94 2.89 -1.66 11.77
N VAL A 95 3.86 -2.25 12.46
CA VAL A 95 4.44 -3.54 12.13
C VAL A 95 4.23 -4.45 13.36
N GLN A 96 3.48 -5.52 13.17
CA GLN A 96 3.20 -6.49 14.24
C GLN A 96 3.90 -7.80 13.91
N GLU A 97 4.78 -8.24 14.81
CA GLU A 97 5.53 -9.47 14.65
C GLU A 97 4.97 -10.55 15.56
N GLU A 98 4.42 -11.59 14.95
CA GLU A 98 3.90 -12.77 15.65
C GLU A 98 4.41 -14.01 14.90
N ASP A 99 3.52 -14.94 14.51
CA ASP A 99 3.89 -16.09 13.67
C ASP A 99 4.32 -15.62 12.27
N CYS A 100 3.73 -14.53 11.82
CA CYS A 100 4.12 -13.82 10.61
C CYS A 100 4.21 -12.32 10.94
N VAL A 101 4.63 -11.52 9.98
CA VAL A 101 4.70 -10.07 10.14
C VAL A 101 3.51 -9.45 9.43
N LYS A 102 2.74 -8.64 10.15
CA LYS A 102 1.61 -7.91 9.58
C LYS A 102 1.92 -6.41 9.58
N VAL A 103 1.82 -5.80 8.41
CA VAL A 103 2.00 -4.35 8.25
C VAL A 103 0.63 -3.73 8.02
N THR A 104 0.31 -2.69 8.77
CA THR A 104 -0.95 -1.97 8.65
C THR A 104 -0.67 -0.51 8.32
N VAL A 105 -1.48 0.05 7.43
CA VAL A 105 -1.44 1.47 7.06
C VAL A 105 -2.84 2.03 7.25
N PHE A 106 -3.00 2.81 8.31
CA PHE A 106 -4.28 3.43 8.67
C PHE A 106 -4.28 4.90 8.26
N ASN A 107 -5.38 5.38 7.72
CA ASN A 107 -5.57 6.82 7.49
C ASN A 107 -6.91 7.27 8.06
N THR A 108 -6.92 8.47 8.65
CA THR A 108 -8.18 9.12 9.02
C THR A 108 -8.90 9.55 7.75
N GLY A 109 -10.23 9.44 7.76
CA GLY A 109 -11.06 9.80 6.63
C GLY A 109 -12.38 9.06 6.65
N THR A 110 -13.12 9.16 5.56
CA THR A 110 -14.41 8.49 5.42
C THR A 110 -14.22 7.00 5.20
N PRO A 111 -14.89 6.14 5.99
CA PRO A 111 -14.83 4.69 5.76
C PRO A 111 -15.33 4.33 4.35
N ILE A 112 -14.83 3.21 3.85
CA ILE A 112 -15.21 2.72 2.52
C ILE A 112 -16.60 2.08 2.60
N PRO A 113 -17.52 2.42 1.67
CA PRO A 113 -18.82 1.75 1.64
C PRO A 113 -18.65 0.23 1.53
N GLU A 114 -19.42 -0.51 2.31
CA GLU A 114 -19.32 -1.97 2.36
C GLU A 114 -19.48 -2.61 0.98
N GLU A 115 -20.36 -2.07 0.14
CA GLU A 115 -20.59 -2.58 -1.22
C GLU A 115 -19.38 -2.41 -2.14
N ASP A 116 -18.47 -1.48 -1.82
CA ASP A 116 -17.28 -1.23 -2.63
C ASP A 116 -16.10 -2.13 -2.26
N ILE A 117 -16.07 -2.65 -1.04
CA ILE A 117 -14.93 -3.42 -0.54
C ILE A 117 -14.57 -4.62 -1.44
N PRO A 118 -15.52 -5.46 -1.90
CA PRO A 118 -15.14 -6.59 -2.75
C PRO A 118 -14.50 -6.20 -4.08
N ASN A 119 -14.70 -4.96 -4.52
CA ASN A 119 -14.23 -4.48 -5.83
C ASN A 119 -12.98 -3.60 -5.75
N LEU A 120 -12.52 -3.25 -4.55
CA LEU A 120 -11.38 -2.34 -4.37
C LEU A 120 -10.13 -2.78 -5.10
N TRP A 121 -9.92 -4.09 -5.21
CA TRP A 121 -8.71 -4.71 -5.76
C TRP A 121 -8.80 -4.93 -7.26
N ASN A 122 -9.95 -4.59 -7.87
CA ASN A 122 -10.17 -4.71 -9.31
C ASN A 122 -9.52 -3.53 -10.03
N LYS A 123 -8.99 -3.80 -11.23
CA LYS A 123 -8.37 -2.76 -12.07
C LYS A 123 -9.36 -1.64 -12.35
N PHE A 124 -8.89 -0.40 -12.21
CA PHE A 124 -9.64 0.82 -12.53
C PHE A 124 -10.88 1.06 -11.68
N TYR A 125 -11.12 0.24 -10.66
CA TYR A 125 -12.23 0.48 -9.75
C TYR A 125 -11.93 1.67 -8.84
N LYS A 126 -12.89 2.59 -8.71
CA LYS A 126 -12.77 3.78 -7.88
C LYS A 126 -14.04 3.96 -7.06
N VAL A 127 -13.88 4.15 -5.77
CA VAL A 127 -14.99 4.34 -4.82
C VAL A 127 -15.72 5.65 -5.08
N ASP A 128 -14.97 6.74 -5.32
CA ASP A 128 -15.50 8.05 -5.65
C ASP A 128 -14.77 8.57 -6.89
N LYS A 129 -15.40 8.42 -8.05
CA LYS A 129 -14.81 8.78 -9.34
C LYS A 129 -14.46 10.26 -9.44
N ALA A 130 -15.31 11.15 -8.93
CA ALA A 130 -15.07 12.58 -8.99
C ALA A 130 -13.90 12.97 -8.10
N ARG A 131 -13.88 12.45 -6.87
CA ARG A 131 -12.82 12.73 -5.90
C ARG A 131 -11.50 12.11 -6.34
N THR A 132 -11.53 10.92 -6.93
CA THR A 132 -10.34 10.25 -7.42
C THR A 132 -9.70 11.01 -8.58
N ARG A 133 -10.48 11.65 -9.45
CA ARG A 133 -9.95 12.51 -10.50
C ARG A 133 -9.18 13.68 -9.92
N GLU A 134 -9.71 14.29 -8.89
CA GLU A 134 -9.09 15.42 -8.20
C GLU A 134 -7.73 15.03 -7.62
N TYR A 135 -7.63 13.85 -7.05
CA TYR A 135 -6.40 13.35 -6.42
C TYR A 135 -5.48 12.61 -7.39
N GLY A 136 -5.90 12.38 -8.61
CA GLY A 136 -5.06 11.79 -9.64
C GLY A 136 -4.81 10.30 -9.54
N GLY A 137 -5.63 9.56 -8.80
CA GLY A 137 -5.49 8.11 -8.68
C GLY A 137 -5.77 7.39 -10.00
N SER A 138 -4.94 6.39 -10.35
CA SER A 138 -5.09 5.61 -11.58
C SER A 138 -6.06 4.43 -11.46
N GLY A 139 -6.39 4.00 -10.24
CA GLY A 139 -7.24 2.84 -10.00
C GLY A 139 -6.52 1.51 -10.17
N ILE A 140 -5.18 1.52 -10.28
CA ILE A 140 -4.38 0.30 -10.48
C ILE A 140 -3.56 -0.08 -9.25
N GLY A 141 -3.28 0.89 -8.35
CA GLY A 141 -2.41 0.68 -7.20
C GLY A 141 -2.76 -0.52 -6.34
N LEU A 142 -4.03 -0.68 -6.00
CA LEU A 142 -4.48 -1.81 -5.18
C LEU A 142 -4.44 -3.14 -5.96
N SER A 143 -4.66 -3.10 -7.27
CA SER A 143 -4.51 -4.29 -8.12
C SER A 143 -3.07 -4.79 -8.14
N ILE A 144 -2.10 -3.87 -8.14
CA ILE A 144 -0.68 -4.20 -8.05
C ILE A 144 -0.36 -4.84 -6.71
N VAL A 145 -0.88 -4.28 -5.61
CA VAL A 145 -0.70 -4.85 -4.27
C VAL A 145 -1.21 -6.29 -4.23
N LYS A 146 -2.43 -6.50 -4.72
CA LYS A 146 -3.02 -7.84 -4.79
C LYS A 146 -2.12 -8.82 -5.53
N ALA A 147 -1.67 -8.45 -6.73
CA ALA A 147 -0.84 -9.32 -7.56
C ALA A 147 0.48 -9.66 -6.88
N ILE A 148 1.13 -8.67 -6.27
CA ILE A 148 2.41 -8.86 -5.57
C ILE A 148 2.24 -9.80 -4.38
N ILE A 149 1.28 -9.50 -3.51
CA ILE A 149 1.09 -10.26 -2.27
C ILE A 149 0.67 -11.69 -2.57
N GLU A 150 -0.23 -11.88 -3.55
CA GLU A 150 -0.65 -13.22 -3.97
C GLU A 150 0.49 -14.01 -4.59
N SER A 151 1.42 -13.35 -5.30
CA SER A 151 2.59 -14.03 -5.88
C SER A 151 3.50 -14.65 -4.83
N MET A 152 3.44 -14.17 -3.60
CA MET A 152 4.23 -14.68 -2.47
C MET A 152 3.41 -15.55 -1.52
N ASN A 153 2.17 -15.88 -1.90
CA ASN A 153 1.23 -16.66 -1.09
C ASN A 153 0.94 -16.00 0.26
N GLN A 154 0.90 -14.67 0.27
CA GLN A 154 0.60 -13.89 1.46
C GLN A 154 -0.81 -13.31 1.40
N LYS A 155 -1.22 -12.68 2.49
CA LYS A 155 -2.57 -12.14 2.66
C LYS A 155 -2.56 -10.62 2.70
N TYR A 156 -3.68 -10.04 2.31
CA TYR A 156 -3.90 -8.60 2.32
C TYR A 156 -5.38 -8.34 2.58
N GLY A 157 -5.69 -7.12 2.94
CA GLY A 157 -7.08 -6.76 3.15
C GLY A 157 -7.26 -5.32 3.59
N VAL A 158 -8.48 -5.00 3.97
CA VAL A 158 -8.90 -3.69 4.40
C VAL A 158 -9.88 -3.83 5.57
N CYS A 159 -9.81 -2.86 6.49
CA CYS A 159 -10.69 -2.81 7.64
C CYS A 159 -11.17 -1.38 7.85
N ASN A 160 -12.47 -1.19 8.01
CA ASN A 160 -13.06 0.12 8.32
C ASN A 160 -13.08 0.35 9.85
N TYR A 161 -12.85 1.61 10.23
CA TYR A 161 -13.06 2.10 11.59
C TYR A 161 -13.97 3.32 11.51
N ASP A 162 -14.51 3.76 12.64
CA ASP A 162 -15.41 4.92 12.68
C ASP A 162 -14.76 6.18 12.11
N ASN A 163 -13.45 6.32 12.28
CA ASN A 163 -12.71 7.52 11.90
C ASN A 163 -11.76 7.32 10.73
N GLY A 164 -11.78 6.16 10.07
CA GLY A 164 -10.85 5.93 8.97
C GLY A 164 -10.82 4.51 8.44
N VAL A 165 -9.77 4.22 7.70
CA VAL A 165 -9.59 2.96 6.98
C VAL A 165 -8.19 2.43 7.18
N GLU A 166 -8.05 1.13 7.38
CA GLU A 166 -6.77 0.46 7.52
C GLU A 166 -6.59 -0.57 6.42
N PHE A 167 -5.52 -0.43 5.65
CA PHE A 167 -5.08 -1.46 4.70
C PHE A 167 -3.94 -2.24 5.32
N TRP A 168 -3.87 -3.54 5.03
CA TRP A 168 -2.87 -4.40 5.65
C TRP A 168 -2.37 -5.47 4.69
N PHE A 169 -1.20 -6.02 5.00
CA PHE A 169 -0.68 -7.21 4.32
C PHE A 169 0.21 -7.99 5.31
N THR A 170 0.45 -9.26 4.98
CA THR A 170 1.31 -10.13 5.78
C THR A 170 2.54 -10.57 4.99
N LEU A 171 3.60 -10.87 5.71
CA LEU A 171 4.83 -11.44 5.15
C LEU A 171 5.34 -12.53 6.08
N ASP A 172 6.05 -13.49 5.50
CA ASP A 172 6.76 -14.49 6.30
C ASP A 172 7.95 -13.86 7.00
N CYS A 173 8.25 -14.32 8.19
CA CYS A 173 9.45 -13.92 8.94
C CYS A 173 10.50 -15.02 8.94
N ARG A 174 10.24 -16.14 8.25
CA ARG A 174 11.14 -17.30 8.17
C ARG A 174 11.23 -17.80 6.74
N GLN A 175 12.39 -18.29 6.40
CA GLN A 175 12.62 -18.98 5.13
C GLN A 175 11.85 -20.29 5.06
#